data_ddeab0869d9e28f404a11547d15a5c35
#
_entry.id   ddeab0869d9e28f404a11547d15a5c35
#
_cell.length_a   1.000
_cell.length_b   1.000
_cell.length_c   1.000
_cell.angle_alpha   90.00
_cell.angle_beta   90.00
_cell.angle_gamma   90.00
#
_symmetry.space_group_name_H-M   'P 1'
#
loop_
_entity.id
_entity.type
_entity.pdbx_description
1 polymer ?
#
loop_
_entity_poly.entity_id
_entity_poly.type
_entity_poly.pdbx_seq_one_letter_code
_entity_poly.pdbx_strand_id
1 'polypeptide(L)'
;MRIYTLDGKCNLSGVRVKEARLRLGLSQEALAVKLQLLGLQVGQMAVSRIETGKRVVPDFELPLLAEALNVTTDWLLGKENSSEHRE
;
A
#
# COMPACT_ATOMS: atom_id res chain seq x y z
N MET A 1 19.60 9.84 -10.04
CA MET A 1 19.27 8.43 -9.88
C MET A 1 18.12 8.07 -10.80
N ARG A 2 18.23 6.93 -11.46
CA ARG A 2 17.15 6.46 -12.31
C ARG A 2 16.17 5.60 -11.50
N ILE A 3 14.88 5.86 -11.68
CA ILE A 3 13.83 5.05 -11.05
C ILE A 3 13.23 4.15 -12.12
N TYR A 4 13.22 2.86 -11.86
CA TYR A 4 12.63 1.89 -12.76
C TYR A 4 11.12 1.87 -12.58
N THR A 5 10.40 1.78 -13.70
CA THR A 5 8.93 1.69 -13.66
C THR A 5 8.49 0.46 -14.43
N LEU A 6 7.29 -0.02 -14.09
CA LEU A 6 6.63 -1.09 -14.81
C LEU A 6 5.29 -0.54 -15.29
N ASP A 7 5.12 -0.48 -16.61
CA ASP A 7 3.91 0.08 -17.23
C ASP A 7 3.63 1.49 -16.74
N GLY A 8 4.70 2.29 -16.54
CA GLY A 8 4.57 3.66 -16.09
C GLY A 8 4.34 3.82 -14.61
N LYS A 9 4.38 2.74 -13.83
CA LYS A 9 4.13 2.78 -12.40
C LYS A 9 5.41 2.52 -11.63
N CYS A 10 5.56 3.20 -10.50
CA CYS A 10 6.74 3.05 -9.63
C CYS A 10 6.55 1.96 -8.58
N ASN A 11 5.36 1.39 -8.47
CA ASN A 11 5.12 0.29 -7.54
C ASN A 11 4.10 -0.65 -8.13
N LEU A 12 4.08 -1.86 -7.61
CA LEU A 12 3.18 -2.92 -8.05
C LEU A 12 1.92 -2.98 -7.19
N SER A 13 2.00 -2.49 -5.97
CA SER A 13 0.98 -2.73 -4.94
C SER A 13 -0.12 -1.67 -4.90
N GLY A 14 0.06 -0.53 -5.56
CA GLY A 14 -0.81 0.63 -5.36
C GLY A 14 -2.29 0.36 -5.59
N VAL A 15 -2.64 -0.37 -6.65
CA VAL A 15 -4.04 -0.67 -6.97
C VAL A 15 -4.66 -1.47 -5.85
N ARG A 16 -3.93 -2.45 -5.31
CA ARG A 16 -4.44 -3.29 -4.24
C ARG A 16 -4.46 -2.57 -2.90
N VAL A 17 -3.54 -1.65 -2.68
CA VAL A 17 -3.60 -0.77 -1.50
C VAL A 17 -4.92 -0.01 -1.50
N LYS A 18 -5.28 0.59 -2.63
CA LYS A 18 -6.54 1.33 -2.72
C LYS A 18 -7.74 0.41 -2.52
N GLU A 19 -7.71 -0.76 -3.14
CA GLU A 19 -8.82 -1.71 -3.03
C GLU A 19 -9.03 -2.11 -1.58
N ALA A 20 -7.97 -2.48 -0.88
CA ALA A 20 -8.07 -2.91 0.51
C ALA A 20 -8.51 -1.76 1.42
N ARG A 21 -8.00 -0.56 1.15
CA ARG A 21 -8.39 0.62 1.91
C ARG A 21 -9.90 0.87 1.81
N LEU A 22 -10.42 0.79 0.59
CA LEU A 22 -11.85 1.01 0.36
C LEU A 22 -12.70 -0.07 1.02
N ARG A 23 -12.22 -1.32 1.02
CA ARG A 23 -12.94 -2.40 1.70
C ARG A 23 -13.07 -2.16 3.19
N LEU A 24 -12.06 -1.52 3.79
CA LEU A 24 -12.10 -1.19 5.22
C LEU A 24 -12.85 0.09 5.49
N GLY A 25 -13.32 0.79 4.45
CA GLY A 25 -14.03 2.05 4.63
C GLY A 25 -13.14 3.19 5.07
N LEU A 26 -11.84 3.12 4.78
CA LEU A 26 -10.89 4.13 5.21
C LEU A 26 -10.67 5.19 4.13
N SER A 27 -10.55 6.45 4.57
CA SER A 27 -10.02 7.50 3.70
C SER A 27 -8.52 7.34 3.56
N GLN A 28 -7.93 8.04 2.59
CA GLN A 28 -6.47 8.05 2.46
C GLN A 28 -5.81 8.63 3.71
N GLU A 29 -6.44 9.65 4.30
CA GLU A 29 -5.93 10.25 5.52
C GLU A 29 -5.98 9.27 6.69
N ALA A 30 -7.08 8.51 6.81
CA ALA A 30 -7.21 7.52 7.87
C ALA A 30 -6.17 6.41 7.72
N LEU A 31 -5.90 5.98 6.49
CA LEU A 31 -4.84 4.99 6.28
C LEU A 31 -3.48 5.57 6.66
N ALA A 32 -3.23 6.84 6.33
CA ALA A 32 -1.97 7.47 6.71
C ALA A 32 -1.80 7.46 8.23
N VAL A 33 -2.87 7.74 8.99
CA VAL A 33 -2.80 7.70 10.45
C VAL A 33 -2.46 6.30 10.95
N LYS A 34 -3.07 5.26 10.37
CA LYS A 34 -2.76 3.88 10.77
C LYS A 34 -1.29 3.56 10.52
N LEU A 35 -0.77 4.01 9.37
CA LEU A 35 0.64 3.77 9.05
C LEU A 35 1.57 4.52 9.99
N GLN A 36 1.21 5.76 10.36
CA GLN A 36 2.00 6.53 11.31
C GLN A 36 2.06 5.83 12.67
N LEU A 37 0.95 5.23 13.10
CA LEU A 37 0.93 4.48 14.36
C LEU A 37 1.82 3.26 14.29
N LEU A 38 2.09 2.74 13.11
CA LEU A 38 3.00 1.62 12.92
C LEU A 38 4.45 2.08 12.70
N GLY A 39 4.69 3.40 12.78
CA GLY A 39 6.04 3.93 12.68
C GLY A 39 6.43 4.44 11.30
N LEU A 40 5.51 4.46 10.36
CA LEU A 40 5.83 4.92 9.00
C LEU A 40 5.45 6.38 8.85
N GLN A 41 6.42 7.20 8.47
CA GLN A 41 6.23 8.66 8.35
C GLN A 41 5.64 9.00 6.98
N VAL A 42 4.32 8.86 6.87
CA VAL A 42 3.61 9.18 5.62
C VAL A 42 2.36 9.98 5.93
N GLY A 43 1.99 10.86 5.01
CA GLY A 43 0.74 11.59 5.08
C GLY A 43 -0.20 11.15 3.96
N GLN A 44 -1.32 11.84 3.87
CA GLN A 44 -2.36 11.52 2.88
C GLN A 44 -1.82 11.61 1.45
N MET A 45 -0.96 12.59 1.16
CA MET A 45 -0.41 12.75 -0.18
C MET A 45 0.45 11.55 -0.57
N ALA A 46 1.25 11.02 0.38
CA ALA A 46 2.07 9.86 0.11
C ALA A 46 1.19 8.63 -0.18
N VAL A 47 0.10 8.47 0.56
CA VAL A 47 -0.86 7.38 0.31
C VAL A 47 -1.43 7.51 -1.10
N SER A 48 -1.84 8.73 -1.46
CA SER A 48 -2.38 8.98 -2.80
C SER A 48 -1.38 8.58 -3.89
N ARG A 49 -0.11 8.95 -3.70
CA ARG A 49 0.92 8.63 -4.69
C ARG A 49 1.23 7.14 -4.75
N ILE A 50 1.13 6.44 -3.63
CA ILE A 50 1.25 4.98 -3.64
C ILE A 50 0.13 4.39 -4.50
N GLU A 51 -1.10 4.83 -4.27
CA GLU A 51 -2.27 4.26 -4.93
C GLU A 51 -2.29 4.54 -6.44
N THR A 52 -1.72 5.65 -6.86
CA THR A 52 -1.67 6.00 -8.27
C THR A 52 -0.38 5.52 -8.96
N GLY A 53 0.51 4.88 -8.21
CA GLY A 53 1.75 4.34 -8.77
C GLY A 53 2.83 5.39 -8.99
N LYS A 54 2.69 6.57 -8.41
CA LYS A 54 3.65 7.67 -8.61
C LYS A 54 4.78 7.67 -7.59
N ARG A 55 4.72 6.79 -6.60
CA ARG A 55 5.72 6.71 -5.54
C ARG A 55 6.26 5.30 -5.45
N VAL A 56 7.56 5.18 -5.30
CA VAL A 56 8.19 3.89 -5.01
C VAL A 56 7.72 3.44 -3.63
N VAL A 57 7.47 2.15 -3.49
CA VAL A 57 7.18 1.52 -2.19
C VAL A 57 8.37 0.62 -1.87
N PRO A 58 9.27 1.07 -0.98
CA PRO A 58 10.39 0.21 -0.56
C PRO A 58 9.87 -1.05 0.10
N ASP A 59 10.66 -2.11 0.03
CA ASP A 59 10.23 -3.41 0.52
C ASP A 59 9.89 -3.40 2.01
N PHE A 60 10.56 -2.56 2.80
CA PHE A 60 10.28 -2.50 4.24
C PHE A 60 8.95 -1.82 4.57
N GLU A 61 8.34 -1.12 3.60
CA GLU A 61 7.01 -0.54 3.81
C GLU A 61 5.89 -1.53 3.54
N LEU A 62 6.14 -2.56 2.75
CA LEU A 62 5.10 -3.53 2.37
C LEU A 62 4.48 -4.23 3.58
N PRO A 63 5.27 -4.73 4.54
CA PRO A 63 4.66 -5.38 5.72
C PRO A 63 3.79 -4.43 6.53
N LEU A 64 4.16 -3.15 6.59
CA LEU A 64 3.38 -2.17 7.34
C LEU A 64 2.06 -1.87 6.62
N LEU A 65 2.11 -1.77 5.29
CA LEU A 65 0.89 -1.61 4.50
C LEU A 65 -0.03 -2.81 4.68
N ALA A 66 0.55 -4.01 4.63
CA ALA A 66 -0.23 -5.23 4.79
C ALA A 66 -0.91 -5.28 6.15
N GLU A 67 -0.17 -4.90 7.20
CA GLU A 67 -0.72 -4.90 8.56
C GLU A 67 -1.84 -3.86 8.69
N ALA A 68 -1.61 -2.64 8.19
CA ALA A 68 -2.61 -1.58 8.30
C ALA A 68 -3.88 -1.94 7.54
N LEU A 69 -3.75 -2.68 6.45
CA LEU A 69 -4.87 -3.02 5.57
C LEU A 69 -5.45 -4.41 5.85
N ASN A 70 -4.85 -5.15 6.77
CA ASN A 70 -5.31 -6.49 7.17
C ASN A 70 -5.29 -7.47 5.99
N VAL A 71 -4.23 -7.43 5.21
CA VAL A 71 -4.00 -8.31 4.07
C VAL A 71 -2.57 -8.85 4.14
N THR A 72 -2.23 -9.77 3.26
CA THR A 72 -0.86 -10.28 3.17
C THR A 72 -0.04 -9.45 2.20
N THR A 73 1.28 -9.47 2.35
CA THR A 73 2.16 -8.83 1.38
C THR A 73 2.05 -9.51 0.02
N ASP A 74 1.86 -10.83 0.00
CA ASP A 74 1.69 -11.55 -1.26
C ASP A 74 0.47 -11.05 -2.02
N TRP A 75 -0.64 -10.81 -1.31
CA TRP A 75 -1.83 -10.29 -1.97
C TRP A 75 -1.57 -8.89 -2.53
N LEU A 76 -0.85 -8.03 -1.77
CA LEU A 76 -0.52 -6.69 -2.25
C LEU A 76 0.33 -6.73 -3.52
N LEU A 77 1.17 -7.74 -3.64
CA LEU A 77 2.05 -7.91 -4.80
C LEU A 77 1.38 -8.66 -5.95
N GLY A 78 0.11 -9.05 -5.79
CA GLY A 78 -0.62 -9.75 -6.84
C GLY A 78 -0.33 -11.23 -6.93
N LYS A 79 0.27 -11.81 -5.90
CA LYS A 79 0.64 -13.23 -5.91
C LYS A 79 -0.44 -14.13 -5.34
N GLU A 80 -1.46 -13.56 -4.70
CA GLU A 80 -2.63 -14.26 -4.21
C GLU A 80 -3.87 -13.63 -4.80
N ASN A 81 -4.89 -14.44 -5.08
CA ASN A 81 -6.15 -13.92 -5.62
C ASN A 81 -7.15 -13.55 -4.54
N SER A 82 -6.92 -13.99 -3.30
CA SER A 82 -7.80 -13.72 -2.17
C SER A 82 -7.20 -12.66 -1.28
N SER A 83 -8.03 -11.74 -0.79
CA SER A 83 -7.60 -10.72 0.14
C SER A 83 -7.76 -11.14 1.59
N GLU A 84 -7.99 -12.43 1.84
CA GLU A 84 -8.07 -12.91 3.22
C GLU A 84 -6.75 -12.69 3.90
N HIS A 85 -6.83 -12.12 5.12
CA HIS A 85 -5.61 -11.84 5.84
C HIS A 85 -5.11 -13.09 6.56
N ARG A 86 -3.85 -13.04 6.95
CA ARG A 86 -3.24 -14.12 7.72
C ARG A 86 -3.81 -14.15 9.12
N GLU A 87 -3.80 -15.33 9.65
CA GLU A 87 -4.15 -15.51 11.04
C GLU A 87 -2.94 -15.54 11.92
#